data_e6346f2966ab8b79c7c926195a25731c
#
_entry.id   e6346f2966ab8b79c7c926195a25731c
#
_cell.length_a   1.000
_cell.length_b   1.000
_cell.length_c   1.000
_cell.angle_alpha   90.00
_cell.angle_beta   90.00
_cell.angle_gamma   90.00
#
_symmetry.space_group_name_H-M   'P 1'
#
loop_
_entity.id
_entity.type
_entity.pdbx_description
1 polymer ?
#
loop_
_entity_poly.entity_id
_entity_poly.type
_entity_poly.pdbx_seq_one_letter_code
_entity_poly.pdbx_strand_id
1 'polypeptide(L)'
;EASQVLALASTAVRNAALGAGARALRARCGDILAANATDMKAAQAAGSGPAMLDRLRLDTARIEAMAAGAEAIAALPDPIGAVIAEWTRPNGLRIQRVRVPLGVIGIIYESRPNVTCDAGALCLKSGNAAILRGGSESHHSSQAIHACLVEGLRAAGLPDACIQLVPTTDRAAVGYMLGAMTECIDVIVPRGGKSLISRVQQR
;
A
#
# COMPACT_ATOMS: atom_id res chain seq x y z
N GLU A 1 -11.06 -11.25 7.14
CA GLU A 1 -12.32 -11.11 6.36
C GLU A 1 -12.08 -10.33 5.06
N ALA A 2 -11.62 -9.04 5.10
CA ALA A 2 -11.43 -8.25 3.89
C ALA A 2 -10.43 -8.88 2.88
N SER A 3 -9.37 -9.52 3.36
CA SER A 3 -8.42 -10.24 2.50
C SER A 3 -9.06 -11.41 1.76
N GLN A 4 -10.00 -12.11 2.38
CA GLN A 4 -10.74 -13.21 1.75
C GLN A 4 -11.66 -12.69 0.63
N VAL A 5 -12.35 -11.57 0.86
CA VAL A 5 -13.17 -10.91 -0.17
C VAL A 5 -12.30 -10.50 -1.36
N LEU A 6 -11.14 -9.86 -1.06
CA LEU A 6 -10.23 -9.37 -2.07
C LEU A 6 -9.56 -10.50 -2.89
N ALA A 7 -9.20 -11.60 -2.24
CA ALA A 7 -8.62 -12.77 -2.91
C ALA A 7 -9.56 -13.38 -3.97
N LEU A 8 -10.87 -13.26 -3.76
CA LEU A 8 -11.91 -13.75 -4.67
C LEU A 8 -12.39 -12.69 -5.67
N ALA A 9 -12.01 -11.43 -5.49
CA ALA A 9 -12.38 -10.34 -6.38
C ALA A 9 -11.75 -10.54 -7.78
N SER A 10 -12.53 -10.30 -8.83
CA SER A 10 -12.03 -10.39 -10.20
C SER A 10 -10.97 -9.32 -10.51
N THR A 11 -10.13 -9.56 -11.51
CA THR A 11 -9.19 -8.58 -12.06
C THR A 11 -9.90 -7.28 -12.43
N ALA A 12 -11.09 -7.37 -13.03
CA ALA A 12 -11.88 -6.21 -13.43
C ALA A 12 -12.25 -5.33 -12.22
N VAL A 13 -12.68 -5.93 -11.12
CA VAL A 13 -13.05 -5.23 -9.89
C VAL A 13 -11.83 -4.54 -9.27
N ARG A 14 -10.70 -5.25 -9.14
CA ARG A 14 -9.46 -4.68 -8.61
C ARG A 14 -8.94 -3.54 -9.49
N ASN A 15 -8.98 -3.68 -10.82
CA ASN A 15 -8.59 -2.63 -11.75
C ASN A 15 -9.55 -1.42 -11.69
N ALA A 16 -10.85 -1.65 -11.54
CA ALA A 16 -11.84 -0.59 -11.36
C ALA A 16 -11.58 0.23 -10.09
N ALA A 17 -11.23 -0.44 -8.97
CA ALA A 17 -10.85 0.22 -7.72
C ALA A 17 -9.59 1.09 -7.89
N LEU A 18 -8.55 0.57 -8.56
CA LEU A 18 -7.32 1.31 -8.85
C LEU A 18 -7.59 2.54 -9.71
N GLY A 19 -8.37 2.40 -10.79
CA GLY A 19 -8.74 3.51 -11.65
C GLY A 19 -9.60 4.57 -10.94
N ALA A 20 -10.52 4.15 -10.06
CA ALA A 20 -11.31 5.08 -9.25
C ALA A 20 -10.44 5.80 -8.22
N GLY A 21 -9.51 5.11 -7.56
CA GLY A 21 -8.52 5.70 -6.67
C GLY A 21 -7.63 6.72 -7.37
N ALA A 22 -7.16 6.43 -8.59
CA ALA A 22 -6.39 7.37 -9.41
C ALA A 22 -7.18 8.64 -9.74
N ARG A 23 -8.47 8.51 -10.08
CA ARG A 23 -9.35 9.68 -10.30
C ARG A 23 -9.55 10.48 -9.02
N ALA A 24 -9.73 9.82 -7.87
CA ALA A 24 -9.85 10.47 -6.57
C ALA A 24 -8.58 11.25 -6.20
N LEU A 25 -7.38 10.71 -6.46
CA LEU A 25 -6.11 11.43 -6.25
C LEU A 25 -6.05 12.73 -7.06
N ARG A 26 -6.46 12.70 -8.32
CA ARG A 26 -6.53 13.92 -9.17
C ARG A 26 -7.57 14.91 -8.66
N ALA A 27 -8.77 14.45 -8.36
CA ALA A 27 -9.88 15.28 -7.90
C ALA A 27 -9.57 15.95 -6.56
N ARG A 28 -8.88 15.26 -5.66
CA ARG A 28 -8.53 15.75 -4.31
C ARG A 28 -7.08 16.25 -4.21
N CYS A 29 -6.47 16.64 -5.34
CA CYS A 29 -5.10 17.16 -5.38
C CYS A 29 -4.90 18.31 -4.40
N GLY A 30 -5.85 19.26 -4.33
CA GLY A 30 -5.80 20.40 -3.39
C GLY A 30 -5.78 19.97 -1.93
N ASP A 31 -6.60 18.98 -1.53
CA ASP A 31 -6.66 18.48 -0.17
C ASP A 31 -5.32 17.79 0.21
N ILE A 32 -4.76 17.01 -0.72
CA ILE A 32 -3.47 16.33 -0.53
C ILE A 32 -2.34 17.36 -0.37
N LEU A 33 -2.33 18.41 -1.19
CA LEU A 33 -1.34 19.48 -1.08
C LEU A 33 -1.45 20.26 0.23
N ALA A 34 -2.66 20.53 0.71
CA ALA A 34 -2.90 21.19 2.00
C ALA A 34 -2.41 20.30 3.19
N ALA A 35 -2.70 19.00 3.14
CA ALA A 35 -2.20 18.03 4.11
C ALA A 35 -0.66 17.97 4.09
N ASN A 36 -0.06 17.96 2.89
CA ASN A 36 1.39 17.95 2.73
C ASN A 36 2.06 19.23 3.23
N ALA A 37 1.43 20.40 3.04
CA ALA A 37 1.93 21.66 3.59
C ALA A 37 2.01 21.62 5.13
N THR A 38 1.06 20.95 5.80
CA THR A 38 1.08 20.73 7.25
C THR A 38 2.27 19.86 7.66
N ASP A 39 2.50 18.73 7.00
CA ASP A 39 3.64 17.85 7.24
C ASP A 39 4.98 18.56 6.98
N MET A 40 5.07 19.30 5.88
CA MET A 40 6.28 20.07 5.51
C MET A 40 6.62 21.13 6.55
N LYS A 41 5.62 21.87 7.06
CA LYS A 41 5.82 22.87 8.12
C LYS A 41 6.33 22.24 9.41
N ALA A 42 5.76 21.10 9.81
CA ALA A 42 6.20 20.37 11.00
C ALA A 42 7.62 19.82 10.84
N ALA A 43 7.96 19.25 9.68
CA ALA A 43 9.30 18.73 9.39
C ALA A 43 10.36 19.84 9.37
N GLN A 44 10.05 21.02 8.81
CA GLN A 44 10.93 22.18 8.83
C GLN A 44 11.17 22.69 10.25
N ALA A 45 10.11 22.80 11.06
CA ALA A 45 10.21 23.21 12.46
C ALA A 45 11.03 22.24 13.29
N ALA A 46 11.01 20.94 12.96
CA ALA A 46 11.84 19.90 13.57
C ALA A 46 13.28 19.86 13.07
N GLY A 47 13.68 20.77 12.17
CA GLY A 47 15.06 20.85 11.65
C GLY A 47 15.41 19.73 10.65
N SER A 48 14.46 19.15 9.95
CA SER A 48 14.71 18.12 8.95
C SER A 48 15.61 18.62 7.82
N GLY A 49 16.60 17.81 7.45
CA GLY A 49 17.54 18.15 6.39
C GLY A 49 16.91 18.19 4.97
N PRO A 50 17.58 18.84 3.99
CA PRO A 50 17.05 19.06 2.65
C PRO A 50 16.60 17.77 1.93
N ALA A 51 17.35 16.70 2.06
CA ALA A 51 17.04 15.41 1.45
C ALA A 51 15.76 14.78 2.01
N MET A 52 15.47 14.99 3.31
CA MET A 52 14.24 14.55 3.95
C MET A 52 13.06 15.39 3.46
N LEU A 53 13.21 16.71 3.44
CA LEU A 53 12.18 17.62 2.96
C LEU A 53 11.82 17.36 1.49
N ASP A 54 12.81 17.09 0.62
CA ASP A 54 12.52 16.73 -0.77
C ASP A 54 11.72 15.41 -0.90
N ARG A 55 12.06 14.40 -0.09
CA ARG A 55 11.32 13.13 -0.06
C ARG A 55 9.88 13.28 0.43
N LEU A 56 9.64 14.19 1.36
CA LEU A 56 8.33 14.46 1.95
C LEU A 56 7.45 15.31 1.05
N ARG A 57 8.05 16.24 0.31
CA ARG A 57 7.33 17.23 -0.49
C ARG A 57 6.51 16.58 -1.59
N LEU A 58 5.24 17.00 -1.68
CA LEU A 58 4.35 16.74 -2.81
C LEU A 58 4.10 18.04 -3.57
N ASP A 59 3.90 17.91 -4.86
CA ASP A 59 3.42 18.92 -5.77
C ASP A 59 2.42 18.27 -6.74
N THR A 60 1.78 19.06 -7.58
CA THR A 60 0.77 18.57 -8.55
C THR A 60 1.35 17.49 -9.47
N ALA A 61 2.60 17.64 -9.90
CA ALA A 61 3.25 16.68 -10.78
C ALA A 61 3.50 15.34 -10.08
N ARG A 62 3.90 15.36 -8.80
CA ARG A 62 4.10 14.14 -8.00
C ARG A 62 2.76 13.45 -7.70
N ILE A 63 1.67 14.20 -7.49
CA ILE A 63 0.34 13.62 -7.30
C ILE A 63 -0.16 13.01 -8.61
N GLU A 64 0.02 13.68 -9.74
CA GLU A 64 -0.30 13.11 -11.06
C GLU A 64 0.52 11.84 -11.34
N ALA A 65 1.79 11.82 -10.98
CA ALA A 65 2.64 10.62 -11.12
C ALA A 65 2.13 9.46 -10.26
N MET A 66 1.60 9.71 -9.05
CA MET A 66 0.97 8.66 -8.23
C MET A 66 -0.30 8.11 -8.90
N ALA A 67 -1.15 8.99 -9.43
CA ALA A 67 -2.37 8.57 -10.12
C ALA A 67 -2.05 7.74 -11.37
N ALA A 68 -1.12 8.21 -12.20
CA ALA A 68 -0.63 7.48 -13.37
C ALA A 68 0.04 6.14 -12.97
N GLY A 69 0.76 6.11 -11.84
CA GLY A 69 1.34 4.89 -11.28
C GLY A 69 0.28 3.86 -10.91
N ALA A 70 -0.82 4.27 -10.27
CA ALA A 70 -1.93 3.38 -9.95
C ALA A 70 -2.62 2.83 -11.21
N GLU A 71 -2.79 3.65 -12.26
CA GLU A 71 -3.31 3.22 -13.56
C GLU A 71 -2.36 2.25 -14.27
N ALA A 72 -1.05 2.52 -14.22
CA ALA A 72 -0.04 1.60 -14.77
C ALA A 72 -0.06 0.24 -14.04
N ILE A 73 -0.21 0.23 -12.69
CA ILE A 73 -0.38 -1.00 -11.92
C ILE A 73 -1.67 -1.74 -12.33
N ALA A 74 -2.78 -1.02 -12.56
CA ALA A 74 -4.01 -1.63 -13.05
C ALA A 74 -3.83 -2.32 -14.41
N ALA A 75 -3.00 -1.75 -15.29
CA ALA A 75 -2.70 -2.31 -16.62
C ALA A 75 -1.75 -3.52 -16.60
N LEU A 76 -1.06 -3.80 -15.50
CA LEU A 76 -0.21 -4.99 -15.38
C LEU A 76 -1.01 -6.27 -15.59
N PRO A 77 -0.41 -7.34 -16.13
CA PRO A 77 -0.99 -8.67 -16.15
C PRO A 77 -1.42 -9.10 -14.74
N ASP A 78 -2.54 -9.81 -14.63
CA ASP A 78 -2.98 -10.35 -13.35
C ASP A 78 -2.00 -11.44 -12.87
N PRO A 79 -1.39 -11.30 -11.69
CA PRO A 79 -0.52 -12.34 -11.17
C PRO A 79 -1.30 -13.55 -10.62
N ILE A 80 -2.57 -13.38 -10.25
CA ILE A 80 -3.38 -14.42 -9.61
C ILE A 80 -3.81 -15.45 -10.66
N GLY A 81 -3.65 -16.73 -10.32
CA GLY A 81 -3.96 -17.82 -11.23
C GLY A 81 -2.90 -18.11 -12.30
N ALA A 82 -1.82 -17.32 -12.35
CA ALA A 82 -0.73 -17.56 -13.29
C ALA A 82 -0.01 -18.88 -12.96
N VAL A 83 0.06 -19.79 -13.94
CA VAL A 83 0.79 -21.06 -13.82
C VAL A 83 2.28 -20.78 -13.95
N ILE A 84 3.07 -21.09 -12.92
CA ILE A 84 4.52 -20.87 -12.88
C ILE A 84 5.27 -22.10 -13.42
N ALA A 85 4.72 -23.29 -13.16
CA ALA A 85 5.27 -24.56 -13.59
C ALA A 85 4.15 -25.59 -13.72
N GLU A 86 4.35 -26.54 -14.62
CA GLU A 86 3.44 -27.67 -14.85
C GLU A 86 4.24 -28.92 -15.16
N TRP A 87 3.77 -30.08 -14.66
CA TRP A 87 4.34 -31.40 -14.99
C TRP A 87 3.30 -32.49 -14.83
N THR A 88 3.48 -33.58 -15.59
CA THR A 88 2.63 -34.76 -15.51
C THR A 88 3.40 -35.92 -14.87
N ARG A 89 2.75 -36.66 -13.98
CA ARG A 89 3.30 -37.85 -13.34
C ARG A 89 3.08 -39.08 -14.24
N PRO A 90 3.83 -40.20 -14.04
CA PRO A 90 3.65 -41.40 -14.83
C PRO A 90 2.25 -41.99 -14.80
N ASN A 91 1.46 -41.72 -13.75
CA ASN A 91 0.06 -42.15 -13.60
C ASN A 91 -0.94 -41.23 -14.29
N GLY A 92 -0.48 -40.23 -15.07
CA GLY A 92 -1.33 -39.26 -15.75
C GLY A 92 -1.79 -38.05 -14.91
N LEU A 93 -1.43 -37.97 -13.61
CA LEU A 93 -1.77 -36.83 -12.77
C LEU A 93 -1.03 -35.59 -13.23
N ARG A 94 -1.79 -34.54 -13.59
CA ARG A 94 -1.27 -33.22 -13.98
C ARG A 94 -1.18 -32.32 -12.75
N ILE A 95 0.00 -31.79 -12.48
CA ILE A 95 0.30 -30.94 -11.33
C ILE A 95 0.70 -29.56 -11.85
N GLN A 96 0.09 -28.51 -11.29
CA GLN A 96 0.41 -27.10 -11.61
C GLN A 96 0.82 -26.36 -10.35
N ARG A 97 1.87 -25.53 -10.46
CA ARG A 97 2.19 -24.52 -9.46
C ARG A 97 1.55 -23.20 -9.90
N VAL A 98 0.58 -22.73 -9.14
CA VAL A 98 -0.24 -21.55 -9.46
C VAL A 98 0.05 -20.44 -8.44
N ARG A 99 0.13 -19.20 -8.90
CA ARG A 99 0.24 -18.03 -8.01
C ARG A 99 -1.09 -17.73 -7.34
N VAL A 100 -1.04 -17.48 -6.03
CA VAL A 100 -2.18 -17.07 -5.20
C VAL A 100 -1.80 -15.85 -4.36
N PRO A 101 -2.77 -15.05 -3.86
CA PRO A 101 -2.50 -14.00 -2.88
C PRO A 101 -1.82 -14.55 -1.63
N LEU A 102 -0.97 -13.74 -1.01
CA LEU A 102 -0.31 -14.08 0.26
C LEU A 102 -1.26 -13.93 1.45
N GLY A 103 -2.23 -13.01 1.36
CA GLY A 103 -3.16 -12.69 2.44
C GLY A 103 -3.12 -11.22 2.83
N VAL A 104 -2.70 -10.91 4.05
CA VAL A 104 -2.56 -9.55 4.59
C VAL A 104 -1.07 -9.18 4.66
N ILE A 105 -0.70 -8.09 3.99
CA ILE A 105 0.67 -7.61 3.97
C ILE A 105 0.79 -6.35 4.84
N GLY A 106 1.59 -6.42 5.91
CA GLY A 106 1.99 -5.26 6.69
C GLY A 106 3.16 -4.55 6.01
N ILE A 107 3.02 -3.27 5.67
CA ILE A 107 4.10 -2.50 5.04
C ILE A 107 4.48 -1.34 5.94
N ILE A 108 5.73 -1.36 6.42
CA ILE A 108 6.29 -0.32 7.29
C ILE A 108 7.29 0.49 6.47
N TYR A 109 7.01 1.78 6.27
CA TYR A 109 7.83 2.64 5.41
C TYR A 109 8.14 3.99 6.07
N GLU A 110 9.23 4.62 5.61
CA GLU A 110 9.69 5.93 6.07
C GLU A 110 9.13 7.03 5.16
N SER A 111 9.06 8.21 5.64
CA SER A 111 8.84 9.58 5.14
C SER A 111 8.71 9.81 3.62
N ARG A 112 7.93 8.98 2.93
CA ARG A 112 7.59 9.16 1.51
C ARG A 112 6.09 8.95 1.33
N PRO A 113 5.28 10.02 1.26
CA PRO A 113 3.83 9.92 1.18
C PRO A 113 3.33 9.08 0.00
N ASN A 114 4.02 9.15 -1.16
CA ASN A 114 3.67 8.38 -2.35
C ASN A 114 3.66 6.85 -2.11
N VAL A 115 4.46 6.36 -1.16
CA VAL A 115 4.49 4.92 -0.85
C VAL A 115 3.13 4.41 -0.35
N THR A 116 2.32 5.27 0.26
CA THR A 116 0.94 4.93 0.64
C THR A 116 0.13 4.48 -0.59
N CYS A 117 0.24 5.22 -1.69
CA CYS A 117 -0.41 4.86 -2.95
C CYS A 117 0.22 3.63 -3.59
N ASP A 118 1.55 3.64 -3.79
CA ASP A 118 2.27 2.58 -4.49
C ASP A 118 2.06 1.22 -3.82
N ALA A 119 2.24 1.16 -2.50
CA ALA A 119 2.11 -0.06 -1.71
C ALA A 119 0.65 -0.57 -1.69
N GLY A 120 -0.31 0.33 -1.45
CA GLY A 120 -1.73 -0.02 -1.47
C GLY A 120 -2.18 -0.55 -2.84
N ALA A 121 -1.76 0.11 -3.92
CA ALA A 121 -2.12 -0.28 -5.28
C ALA A 121 -1.52 -1.64 -5.68
N LEU A 122 -0.26 -1.90 -5.36
CA LEU A 122 0.40 -3.19 -5.64
C LEU A 122 -0.24 -4.35 -4.86
N CYS A 123 -0.55 -4.14 -3.57
CA CYS A 123 -1.26 -5.13 -2.77
C CYS A 123 -2.65 -5.40 -3.34
N LEU A 124 -3.42 -4.36 -3.65
CA LEU A 124 -4.75 -4.48 -4.23
C LEU A 124 -4.72 -5.24 -5.56
N LYS A 125 -3.78 -4.90 -6.48
CA LYS A 125 -3.63 -5.57 -7.78
C LYS A 125 -3.34 -7.06 -7.61
N SER A 126 -2.51 -7.42 -6.65
CA SER A 126 -2.13 -8.81 -6.38
C SER A 126 -3.09 -9.56 -5.45
N GLY A 127 -4.27 -8.97 -5.13
CA GLY A 127 -5.31 -9.62 -4.31
C GLY A 127 -4.98 -9.71 -2.83
N ASN A 128 -3.99 -8.94 -2.36
CA ASN A 128 -3.59 -8.91 -0.96
C ASN A 128 -4.19 -7.70 -0.25
N ALA A 129 -4.73 -7.89 0.94
CA ALA A 129 -5.04 -6.77 1.81
C ALA A 129 -3.75 -6.15 2.38
N ALA A 130 -3.79 -4.87 2.68
CA ALA A 130 -2.63 -4.13 3.17
C ALA A 130 -2.92 -3.43 4.50
N ILE A 131 -1.95 -3.50 5.43
CA ILE A 131 -1.89 -2.66 6.62
C ILE A 131 -0.64 -1.80 6.49
N LEU A 132 -0.84 -0.51 6.22
CA LEU A 132 0.19 0.46 5.91
C LEU A 132 0.59 1.24 7.16
N ARG A 133 1.88 1.37 7.44
CA ARG A 133 2.42 2.20 8.52
C ARG A 133 3.51 3.12 7.96
N GLY A 134 3.15 4.37 7.70
CA GLY A 134 4.06 5.42 7.24
C GLY A 134 4.88 6.06 8.37
N GLY A 135 5.89 6.81 8.01
CA GLY A 135 6.64 7.67 8.94
C GLY A 135 5.75 8.76 9.54
N SER A 136 6.11 9.22 10.76
CA SER A 136 5.40 10.29 11.46
C SER A 136 5.38 11.60 10.68
N GLU A 137 6.44 11.84 9.89
CA GLU A 137 6.64 13.07 9.13
C GLU A 137 5.68 13.24 7.94
N SER A 138 5.08 12.13 7.46
CA SER A 138 4.15 12.13 6.33
C SER A 138 2.71 11.79 6.73
N HIS A 139 2.37 11.96 8.00
CA HIS A 139 1.11 11.48 8.57
C HIS A 139 -0.12 12.03 7.86
N HIS A 140 -0.22 13.36 7.75
CA HIS A 140 -1.38 14.01 7.14
C HIS A 140 -1.48 13.72 5.64
N SER A 141 -0.36 13.78 4.93
CA SER A 141 -0.29 13.44 3.50
C SER A 141 -0.71 11.99 3.25
N SER A 142 -0.21 11.05 4.06
CA SER A 142 -0.55 9.63 3.95
C SER A 142 -2.02 9.37 4.21
N GLN A 143 -2.64 10.07 5.16
CA GLN A 143 -4.08 9.96 5.43
C GLN A 143 -4.92 10.49 4.24
N ALA A 144 -4.53 11.62 3.67
CA ALA A 144 -5.24 12.18 2.51
C ALA A 144 -5.16 11.26 1.28
N ILE A 145 -3.99 10.69 1.00
CA ILE A 145 -3.79 9.71 -0.08
C ILE A 145 -4.59 8.43 0.20
N HIS A 146 -4.53 7.89 1.42
CA HIS A 146 -5.27 6.69 1.81
C HIS A 146 -6.78 6.87 1.62
N ALA A 147 -7.33 8.04 1.97
CA ALA A 147 -8.74 8.34 1.76
C ALA A 147 -9.14 8.23 0.27
N CYS A 148 -8.28 8.61 -0.66
CA CYS A 148 -8.51 8.45 -2.10
C CYS A 148 -8.52 6.97 -2.52
N LEU A 149 -7.65 6.14 -1.95
CA LEU A 149 -7.66 4.69 -2.20
C LEU A 149 -8.93 4.03 -1.66
N VAL A 150 -9.38 4.41 -0.46
CA VAL A 150 -10.64 3.92 0.13
C VAL A 150 -11.84 4.33 -0.72
N GLU A 151 -11.86 5.54 -1.26
CA GLU A 151 -12.87 5.97 -2.22
C GLU A 151 -12.89 5.06 -3.46
N GLY A 152 -11.71 4.69 -3.95
CA GLY A 152 -11.54 3.74 -5.05
C GLY A 152 -12.09 2.35 -4.71
N LEU A 153 -11.82 1.83 -3.51
CA LEU A 153 -12.36 0.55 -3.04
C LEU A 153 -13.89 0.56 -3.00
N ARG A 154 -14.47 1.59 -2.40
CA ARG A 154 -15.94 1.76 -2.30
C ARG A 154 -16.60 1.83 -3.66
N ALA A 155 -16.01 2.57 -4.62
CA ALA A 155 -16.52 2.69 -5.98
C ALA A 155 -16.57 1.35 -6.72
N ALA A 156 -15.72 0.39 -6.33
CA ALA A 156 -15.67 -0.96 -6.89
C ALA A 156 -16.41 -2.01 -6.03
N GLY A 157 -17.08 -1.61 -4.95
CA GLY A 157 -17.79 -2.50 -4.04
C GLY A 157 -16.88 -3.36 -3.16
N LEU A 158 -15.61 -2.94 -2.97
CA LEU A 158 -14.66 -3.61 -2.09
C LEU A 158 -14.71 -3.02 -0.67
N PRO A 159 -14.47 -3.84 0.38
CA PRO A 159 -14.40 -3.35 1.75
C PRO A 159 -13.25 -2.33 1.95
N ASP A 160 -13.51 -1.27 2.71
CA ASP A 160 -12.48 -0.27 3.08
C ASP A 160 -11.25 -0.93 3.73
N ALA A 161 -11.47 -1.99 4.49
CA ALA A 161 -10.42 -2.74 5.19
C ALA A 161 -9.47 -3.52 4.26
N CYS A 162 -9.67 -3.51 2.92
CA CYS A 162 -8.69 -4.05 1.97
C CYS A 162 -7.39 -3.26 1.98
N ILE A 163 -7.44 -1.95 2.27
CA ILE A 163 -6.26 -1.11 2.46
C ILE A 163 -6.48 -0.30 3.74
N GLN A 164 -5.69 -0.56 4.75
CA GLN A 164 -5.74 0.14 6.03
C GLN A 164 -4.48 0.95 6.25
N LEU A 165 -4.60 2.11 6.89
CA LEU A 165 -3.49 2.93 7.32
C LEU A 165 -3.52 3.04 8.84
N VAL A 166 -2.42 2.71 9.51
CA VAL A 166 -2.28 2.84 10.96
C VAL A 166 -2.45 4.32 11.35
N PRO A 167 -3.46 4.67 12.17
CA PRO A 167 -3.85 6.07 12.39
C PRO A 167 -2.96 6.83 13.38
N THR A 168 -2.02 6.15 14.04
CA THR A 168 -1.13 6.75 15.04
C THR A 168 0.28 6.93 14.53
N THR A 169 0.94 8.00 15.00
CA THR A 169 2.37 8.27 14.77
C THR A 169 3.26 7.56 15.78
N ASP A 170 2.69 6.94 16.81
CA ASP A 170 3.46 6.24 17.85
C ASP A 170 4.28 5.10 17.23
N ARG A 171 5.57 5.06 17.58
CA ARG A 171 6.50 4.00 17.18
C ARG A 171 6.19 2.65 17.83
N ALA A 172 5.44 2.63 18.91
CA ALA A 172 4.96 1.40 19.56
C ALA A 172 4.08 0.57 18.61
N ALA A 173 3.33 1.22 17.70
CA ALA A 173 2.52 0.55 16.69
C ALA A 173 3.35 -0.41 15.81
N VAL A 174 4.60 -0.05 15.47
CA VAL A 174 5.51 -0.94 14.72
C VAL A 174 5.83 -2.20 15.52
N GLY A 175 6.12 -2.06 16.82
CA GLY A 175 6.35 -3.21 17.71
C GLY A 175 5.12 -4.11 17.82
N TYR A 176 3.94 -3.51 17.87
CA TYR A 176 2.67 -4.24 17.90
C TYR A 176 2.42 -5.03 16.60
N MET A 177 2.63 -4.40 15.43
CA MET A 177 2.51 -5.09 14.14
C MET A 177 3.48 -6.29 14.03
N LEU A 178 4.70 -6.16 14.56
CA LEU A 178 5.73 -7.19 14.49
C LEU A 178 5.54 -8.35 15.49
N GLY A 179 4.90 -8.12 16.62
CA GLY A 179 4.85 -9.09 17.71
C GLY A 179 3.46 -9.55 18.12
N ALA A 180 2.43 -8.72 17.97
CA ALA A 180 1.08 -8.99 18.48
C ALA A 180 0.02 -9.16 17.40
N MET A 181 0.36 -8.95 16.11
CA MET A 181 -0.58 -9.08 14.98
C MET A 181 -0.28 -10.30 14.10
N THR A 182 0.37 -11.33 14.62
CA THR A 182 0.73 -12.55 13.89
C THR A 182 -0.50 -13.31 13.36
N GLU A 183 -1.65 -13.17 14.02
CA GLU A 183 -2.94 -13.73 13.56
C GLU A 183 -3.60 -12.90 12.44
N CYS A 184 -3.11 -11.67 12.20
CA CYS A 184 -3.73 -10.71 11.30
C CYS A 184 -2.85 -10.32 10.11
N ILE A 185 -1.55 -10.55 10.18
CA ILE A 185 -0.57 -10.17 9.15
C ILE A 185 0.24 -11.40 8.76
N ASP A 186 0.15 -11.76 7.49
CA ASP A 186 0.84 -12.93 6.94
C ASP A 186 2.30 -12.62 6.57
N VAL A 187 2.58 -11.39 6.12
CA VAL A 187 3.92 -10.95 5.69
C VAL A 187 4.17 -9.51 6.09
N ILE A 188 5.37 -9.22 6.62
CA ILE A 188 5.83 -7.84 6.86
C ILE A 188 6.88 -7.46 5.81
N VAL A 189 6.68 -6.31 5.17
CA VAL A 189 7.61 -5.70 4.21
C VAL A 189 8.15 -4.38 4.78
N PRO A 190 9.38 -4.36 5.30
CA PRO A 190 10.02 -3.11 5.73
C PRO A 190 10.59 -2.37 4.52
N ARG A 191 10.32 -1.07 4.43
CA ARG A 191 10.87 -0.17 3.42
C ARG A 191 11.45 1.09 4.07
N GLY A 192 12.75 1.06 4.36
CA GLY A 192 13.42 2.17 5.04
C GLY A 192 14.88 1.92 5.28
N GLY A 193 15.47 2.70 6.18
CA GLY A 193 16.87 2.60 6.52
C GLY A 193 17.24 1.32 7.26
N LYS A 194 18.56 1.10 7.39
CA LYS A 194 19.15 -0.09 8.00
C LYS A 194 18.58 -0.39 9.41
N SER A 195 18.28 0.65 10.19
CA SER A 195 17.74 0.52 11.55
C SER A 195 16.35 -0.13 11.57
N LEU A 196 15.46 0.23 10.63
CA LEU A 196 14.15 -0.38 10.49
C LEU A 196 14.28 -1.85 10.06
N ILE A 197 15.11 -2.12 9.05
CA ILE A 197 15.33 -3.48 8.55
C ILE A 197 15.88 -4.37 9.65
N SER A 198 16.91 -3.93 10.39
CA SER A 198 17.48 -4.70 11.52
C SER A 198 16.43 -4.98 12.61
N ARG A 199 15.57 -4.01 12.91
CA ARG A 199 14.50 -4.20 13.90
C ARG A 199 13.46 -5.25 13.49
N VAL A 200 13.15 -5.33 12.19
CA VAL A 200 12.22 -6.33 11.65
C VAL A 200 12.85 -7.72 11.65
N GLN A 201 14.15 -7.84 11.35
CA GLN A 201 14.87 -9.12 11.31
C GLN A 201 15.13 -9.73 12.70
N GLN A 202 15.05 -8.95 13.77
CA GLN A 202 15.27 -9.41 15.15
C GLN A 202 13.99 -9.94 15.83
N ARG A 203 12.87 -9.94 15.14
CA ARG A 203 11.55 -10.38 15.62
C ARG A 203 11.05 -11.58 14.85
#